data_a10d2ea36270e238bfab1261ea138a32
#
_entry.id   a10d2ea36270e238bfab1261ea138a32
#
_cell.length_a   1.000
_cell.length_b   1.000
_cell.length_c   1.000
_cell.angle_alpha   90.00
_cell.angle_beta   90.00
_cell.angle_gamma   90.00
#
_symmetry.space_group_name_H-M   'P 1'
#
loop_
_entity.id
_entity.type
_entity.pdbx_description
1 polymer ?
#
loop_
_entity_poly.entity_id
_entity_poly.type
_entity_poly.pdbx_seq_one_letter_code
_entity_poly.pdbx_strand_id
1 'polypeptide(L)'
;MIIKKHLVISGKVQGVGVRYWMQNLAINNNISGWVKNRSSGDVEALIIGQKKEIQKLIKQCKIGPRSAIVQNIQINDYDQDYSGKRFNIF
;
A
#
# COMPACT_ATOMS: atom_id res chain seq x y z
N MET A 1 11.09 7.03 -13.57
CA MET A 1 10.22 5.97 -14.12
C MET A 1 9.05 5.74 -13.19
N ILE A 2 7.84 5.85 -13.70
CA ILE A 2 6.63 5.58 -12.93
C ILE A 2 6.29 4.11 -13.03
N ILE A 3 6.08 3.46 -11.90
CA ILE A 3 5.66 2.06 -11.85
C ILE A 3 4.40 1.91 -11.03
N LYS A 4 3.69 0.82 -11.25
CA LYS A 4 2.45 0.46 -10.55
C LYS A 4 2.59 -0.92 -9.93
N LYS A 5 2.26 -1.03 -8.66
CA LYS A 5 2.29 -2.31 -7.95
C LYS A 5 0.99 -2.52 -7.20
N HIS A 6 0.57 -3.76 -7.15
CA HIS A 6 -0.59 -4.20 -6.38
C HIS A 6 -0.10 -5.03 -5.20
N LEU A 7 -0.53 -4.68 -4.00
CA LEU A 7 -0.09 -5.33 -2.76
C LEU A 7 -1.26 -6.01 -2.07
N VAL A 8 -0.99 -7.19 -1.50
CA VAL A 8 -1.89 -7.83 -0.55
C VAL A 8 -1.08 -8.11 0.71
N ILE A 9 -1.46 -7.48 1.82
CA ILE A 9 -0.72 -7.52 3.08
C ILE A 9 -1.53 -8.37 4.05
N SER A 10 -0.91 -9.42 4.59
CA SER A 10 -1.54 -10.37 5.50
C SER A 10 -0.93 -10.29 6.89
N GLY A 11 -1.71 -10.66 7.90
CA GLY A 11 -1.31 -10.66 9.30
C GLY A 11 -2.31 -9.89 10.15
N LYS A 12 -1.86 -9.33 11.26
CA LYS A 12 -2.69 -8.44 12.08
C LYS A 12 -2.59 -7.03 11.50
N VAL A 13 -3.43 -6.75 10.50
CA VAL A 13 -3.32 -5.54 9.69
C VAL A 13 -4.62 -4.75 9.60
N GLN A 14 -5.75 -5.28 10.07
CA GLN A 14 -7.01 -4.53 10.12
C GLN A 14 -7.29 -4.08 11.56
N GLY A 15 -7.90 -2.89 11.70
CA GLY A 15 -8.24 -2.33 12.99
C GLY A 15 -7.05 -1.78 13.77
N VAL A 16 -5.90 -1.63 13.12
CA VAL A 16 -4.66 -1.18 13.77
C VAL A 16 -4.03 0.03 13.06
N GLY A 17 -4.79 0.70 12.19
CA GLY A 17 -4.37 1.96 11.57
C GLY A 17 -3.50 1.84 10.34
N VAL A 18 -3.39 0.65 9.75
CA VAL A 18 -2.52 0.43 8.57
C VAL A 18 -2.93 1.31 7.39
N ARG A 19 -4.24 1.47 7.14
CA ARG A 19 -4.71 2.24 5.99
C ARG A 19 -4.32 3.72 6.08
N TYR A 20 -4.49 4.33 7.25
CA TYR A 20 -4.09 5.74 7.48
C TYR A 20 -2.59 5.90 7.44
N TRP A 21 -1.87 4.96 8.04
CA TRP A 21 -0.41 4.96 8.03
C TRP A 21 0.14 4.89 6.60
N MET A 22 -0.43 4.01 5.78
CA MET A 22 -0.01 3.89 4.38
C MET A 22 -0.36 5.14 3.58
N GLN A 23 -1.53 5.73 3.80
CA GLN A 23 -1.92 6.96 3.13
C GLN A 23 -0.95 8.10 3.42
N ASN A 24 -0.54 8.26 4.67
CA ASN A 24 0.42 9.29 5.04
C ASN A 24 1.77 9.10 4.34
N LEU A 25 2.26 7.87 4.30
CA LEU A 25 3.49 7.57 3.59
C LEU A 25 3.37 7.83 2.09
N ALA A 26 2.26 7.44 1.50
CA ALA A 26 2.03 7.62 0.07
C ALA A 26 1.98 9.10 -0.29
N ILE A 27 1.23 9.91 0.47
CA ILE A 27 1.11 11.34 0.22
C ILE A 27 2.48 12.01 0.35
N ASN A 28 3.25 11.68 1.37
CA ASN A 28 4.56 12.28 1.61
C ASN A 28 5.58 11.92 0.53
N ASN A 29 5.35 10.86 -0.22
CA ASN A 29 6.28 10.38 -1.24
C ASN A 29 5.70 10.48 -2.65
N ASN A 30 4.66 11.27 -2.84
CA ASN A 30 4.03 11.50 -4.16
C ASN A 30 3.55 10.21 -4.81
N ILE A 31 3.01 9.29 -4.02
CA ILE A 31 2.45 8.04 -4.48
C ILE A 31 0.93 8.17 -4.54
N SER A 32 0.34 7.83 -5.68
CA SER A 32 -1.11 7.77 -5.85
C SER A 32 -1.59 6.33 -5.77
N GLY A 33 -2.91 6.14 -5.72
CA GLY A 33 -3.53 4.83 -5.67
C GLY A 33 -4.60 4.76 -4.60
N TRP A 34 -4.70 3.59 -3.95
CA TRP A 34 -5.71 3.38 -2.92
C TRP A 34 -5.30 2.23 -1.99
N VAL A 35 -5.97 2.17 -0.85
CA VAL A 35 -5.82 1.09 0.12
C VAL A 35 -7.20 0.76 0.70
N LYS A 36 -7.46 -0.52 0.90
CA LYS A 36 -8.72 -0.98 1.48
C LYS A 36 -8.54 -2.27 2.27
N ASN A 37 -9.46 -2.51 3.19
CA ASN A 37 -9.57 -3.80 3.87
C ASN A 37 -10.33 -4.80 3.01
N ARG A 38 -9.87 -6.05 3.02
CA ARG A 38 -10.59 -7.16 2.38
C ARG A 38 -11.38 -7.92 3.43
N SER A 39 -12.45 -8.60 2.98
CA SER A 39 -13.23 -9.48 3.86
C SER A 39 -12.41 -10.64 4.43
N SER A 40 -11.31 -10.99 3.77
CA SER A 40 -10.40 -12.05 4.22
C SER A 40 -9.58 -11.68 5.46
N GLY A 41 -9.56 -10.40 5.84
CA GLY A 41 -8.68 -9.90 6.90
C GLY A 41 -7.42 -9.22 6.37
N ASP A 42 -7.14 -9.34 5.09
CA ASP A 42 -5.98 -8.72 4.46
C ASP A 42 -6.21 -7.23 4.18
N VAL A 43 -5.14 -6.50 3.93
CA VAL A 43 -5.17 -5.14 3.40
C VAL A 43 -4.67 -5.19 1.97
N GLU A 44 -5.42 -4.59 1.06
CA GLU A 44 -5.10 -4.54 -0.35
C GLU A 44 -4.79 -3.10 -0.74
N ALA A 45 -3.77 -2.91 -1.58
CA ALA A 45 -3.39 -1.57 -2.02
C ALA A 45 -2.91 -1.56 -3.46
N LEU A 46 -3.20 -0.46 -4.14
CA LEU A 46 -2.59 -0.11 -5.41
C LEU A 46 -1.69 1.09 -5.16
N ILE A 47 -0.43 0.98 -5.55
CA ILE A 47 0.54 2.05 -5.35
C ILE A 47 1.20 2.41 -6.68
N ILE A 48 1.21 3.71 -6.99
CA ILE A 48 1.71 4.23 -8.26
C ILE A 48 2.62 5.41 -7.99
N GLY A 49 3.83 5.39 -8.51
CA GLY A 49 4.78 6.47 -8.30
C GLY A 49 6.13 6.16 -8.90
N GLN A 50 7.11 7.00 -8.56
CA GLN A 50 8.48 6.77 -8.99
C GLN A 50 9.00 5.47 -8.39
N LYS A 51 9.73 4.71 -9.19
CA LYS A 51 10.25 3.40 -8.78
C LYS A 51 10.94 3.45 -7.41
N LYS A 52 11.78 4.46 -7.20
CA LYS A 52 12.52 4.62 -5.95
C LYS A 52 11.58 4.77 -4.75
N GLU A 53 10.53 5.59 -4.90
CA GLU A 53 9.57 5.81 -3.83
C GLU A 53 8.70 4.59 -3.58
N ILE A 54 8.32 3.88 -4.64
CA ILE A 54 7.55 2.63 -4.52
C ILE A 54 8.36 1.58 -3.75
N GLN A 55 9.64 1.43 -4.06
CA GLN A 55 10.50 0.48 -3.37
C GLN A 55 10.63 0.82 -1.89
N LYS A 56 10.75 2.11 -1.55
CA LYS A 56 10.79 2.56 -0.15
C LYS A 56 9.49 2.23 0.57
N LEU A 57 8.35 2.50 -0.05
CA LEU A 57 7.05 2.23 0.56
C LEU A 57 6.87 0.73 0.82
N ILE A 58 7.21 -0.11 -0.15
CA ILE A 58 7.11 -1.57 0.01
C ILE A 58 7.98 -2.05 1.17
N LYS A 59 9.20 -1.54 1.26
CA LYS A 59 10.12 -1.89 2.34
C LYS A 59 9.53 -1.54 3.71
N GLN A 60 8.90 -0.38 3.83
CA GLN A 60 8.22 0.02 5.06
C GLN A 60 6.99 -0.82 5.34
N CYS A 61 6.23 -1.21 4.31
CA CYS A 61 5.07 -2.07 4.47
C CYS A 61 5.41 -3.45 5.00
N LYS A 62 6.60 -3.96 4.73
CA LYS A 62 7.05 -5.25 5.28
C LYS A 62 7.21 -5.21 6.80
N ILE A 63 7.46 -4.04 7.34
CA ILE A 63 7.57 -3.81 8.79
C ILE A 63 6.20 -3.45 9.36
N GLY A 64 5.50 -2.54 8.70
CA GLY A 64 4.22 -2.02 9.12
C GLY A 64 4.32 -1.01 10.26
N PRO A 65 3.19 -0.41 10.66
CA PRO A 65 3.15 0.45 11.82
C PRO A 65 3.29 -0.37 13.10
N ARG A 66 3.62 0.30 14.21
CA ARG A 66 3.92 -0.33 15.49
C ARG A 66 2.83 -1.29 15.97
N SER A 67 1.57 -0.96 15.73
CA SER A 67 0.42 -1.74 16.20
C SER A 67 0.07 -2.91 15.31
N ALA A 68 0.70 -3.03 14.15
CA ALA A 68 0.43 -4.10 13.18
C ALA A 68 1.48 -5.20 13.27
N ILE A 69 1.08 -6.40 12.82
CA ILE A 69 2.02 -7.51 12.63
C ILE A 69 1.85 -7.97 11.19
N VAL A 70 2.84 -7.68 10.35
CA VAL A 70 2.83 -8.07 8.95
C VAL A 70 3.47 -9.45 8.83
N GLN A 71 2.70 -10.43 8.41
CA GLN A 71 3.18 -11.80 8.23
C GLN A 71 3.65 -12.06 6.82
N ASN A 72 2.97 -11.47 5.82
CA ASN A 72 3.30 -11.68 4.43
C ASN A 72 2.84 -10.49 3.59
N ILE A 73 3.57 -10.20 2.52
CA ILE A 73 3.16 -9.25 1.48
C ILE A 73 3.27 -9.95 0.14
N GLN A 74 2.17 -9.98 -0.60
CA GLN A 74 2.15 -10.41 -1.98
C GLN A 74 2.26 -9.17 -2.86
N ILE A 75 3.23 -9.14 -3.75
CA ILE A 75 3.53 -8.00 -4.60
C ILE A 75 3.41 -8.44 -6.05
N ASN A 76 2.55 -7.76 -6.81
CA ASN A 76 2.37 -8.02 -8.23
C ASN A 76 2.47 -6.73 -9.01
N ASP A 77 2.91 -6.84 -10.26
CA ASP A 77 2.82 -5.72 -11.19
C ASP A 77 1.34 -5.46 -11.51
N TYR A 78 1.02 -4.19 -11.72
CA TYR A 78 -0.31 -3.77 -12.09
C TYR A 78 -0.24 -3.13 -13.47
N ASP A 79 -0.84 -3.78 -14.46
CA ASP A 79 -0.72 -3.38 -15.86
C ASP A 79 -1.94 -2.67 -16.42
N GLN A 80 -2.92 -2.37 -15.59
CA GLN A 80 -4.12 -1.64 -16.00
C GLN A 80 -3.92 -0.14 -15.84
N ASP A 81 -4.70 0.63 -16.57
CA ASP A 81 -4.67 2.09 -16.45
C ASP A 81 -5.32 2.53 -15.15
N TYR A 82 -4.75 3.58 -14.56
CA TYR A 82 -5.31 4.23 -13.38
C TYR A 82 -5.04 5.73 -13.48
N SER A 83 -6.08 6.54 -13.48
CA SER A 83 -5.97 7.98 -13.70
C SER A 83 -6.08 8.80 -12.40
N GLY A 84 -6.28 8.18 -11.27
CA GLY A 84 -6.36 8.88 -9.98
C GLY A 84 -5.05 9.55 -9.63
N LYS A 85 -5.12 10.75 -9.02
CA LYS A 85 -3.93 11.51 -8.62
C LYS A 85 -3.75 11.54 -7.12
N ARG A 86 -4.70 11.02 -6.36
CA ARG A 86 -4.68 10.99 -4.90
C ARG A 86 -4.40 9.58 -4.41
N PHE A 87 -4.17 9.47 -3.11
CA PHE A 87 -4.13 8.18 -2.44
C PHE A 87 -5.36 8.08 -1.55
N ASN A 88 -6.28 7.20 -1.91
CA ASN A 88 -7.59 7.09 -1.26
C ASN A 88 -7.64 5.90 -0.32
N ILE A 89 -8.41 6.07 0.76
CA ILE A 89 -8.78 4.96 1.66
C ILE A 89 -10.20 4.56 1.33
N PHE A 90 -10.40 3.30 1.02
CA PHE A 90 -11.72 2.74 0.75
C PHE A 90 -12.21 1.81 1.85
#